data_fb10783b911ed7f1147e4a4652940667
#
_entry.id   fb10783b911ed7f1147e4a4652940667
#
_cell.length_a   1.000
_cell.length_b   1.000
_cell.length_c   1.000
_cell.angle_alpha   90.00
_cell.angle_beta   90.00
_cell.angle_gamma   90.00
#
_symmetry.space_group_name_H-M   'P 1'
#
loop_
_entity.id
_entity.type
_entity.pdbx_description
1 polymer ?
#
loop_
_entity_poly.entity_id
_entity_poly.type
_entity_poly.pdbx_seq_one_letter_code
_entity_poly.pdbx_strand_id
1 'polypeptide(L)'
;MPDIKTLNNNLRKTLIGGRVVLTQGINVKMPKDIARILAKVRNFNNFTKANDPYGEHDFGSFDYNGEKIYWKIDYYDKSYQHLSENPANPNITNRVL
;
A
#
# COMPACT_ATOMS: atom_id res chain seq x y z
N MET A 1 -1.61 6.86 -20.08
CA MET A 1 -0.88 6.36 -18.89
C MET A 1 -1.83 6.34 -17.71
N PRO A 2 -1.90 5.24 -16.95
CA PRO A 2 -2.75 5.22 -15.75
C PRO A 2 -2.24 6.22 -14.72
N ASP A 3 -3.14 6.74 -13.91
CA ASP A 3 -2.73 7.65 -12.83
C ASP A 3 -2.22 6.86 -11.61
N ILE A 4 -1.58 7.59 -10.70
CA ILE A 4 -0.98 6.99 -9.49
C ILE A 4 -2.06 6.28 -8.65
N LYS A 5 -3.22 6.91 -8.47
CA LYS A 5 -4.32 6.34 -7.69
C LYS A 5 -4.78 5.00 -8.27
N THR A 6 -4.95 4.91 -9.58
CA THR A 6 -5.38 3.67 -10.24
C THR A 6 -4.37 2.55 -10.03
N LEU A 7 -3.06 2.84 -10.21
CA LEU A 7 -2.01 1.86 -10.01
C LEU A 7 -1.95 1.40 -8.55
N ASN A 8 -2.10 2.31 -7.60
CA ASN A 8 -2.10 1.99 -6.18
C ASN A 8 -3.33 1.16 -5.78
N ASN A 9 -4.51 1.52 -6.28
CA ASN A 9 -5.72 0.74 -6.02
C ASN A 9 -5.61 -0.67 -6.60
N ASN A 10 -5.04 -0.82 -7.80
CA ASN A 10 -4.84 -2.13 -8.40
C ASN A 10 -3.91 -3.01 -7.57
N LEU A 11 -2.77 -2.48 -7.12
CA LEU A 11 -1.85 -3.21 -6.25
C LEU A 11 -2.54 -3.60 -4.94
N ARG A 12 -3.20 -2.65 -4.29
CA ARG A 12 -3.83 -2.88 -2.99
C ARG A 12 -4.96 -3.90 -3.07
N LYS A 13 -5.80 -3.83 -4.10
CA LYS A 13 -6.97 -4.72 -4.23
C LYS A 13 -6.61 -6.12 -4.70
N THR A 14 -5.59 -6.26 -5.51
CA THR A 14 -5.22 -7.54 -6.12
C THR A 14 -3.93 -8.14 -5.57
N LEU A 15 -3.10 -7.33 -4.92
CA LEU A 15 -1.73 -7.66 -4.48
C LEU A 15 -0.81 -8.04 -5.64
N ILE A 16 -1.18 -7.60 -6.85
CA ILE A 16 -0.42 -7.79 -8.09
C ILE A 16 -0.05 -6.41 -8.65
N GLY A 17 1.13 -6.31 -9.24
CA GLY A 17 1.62 -5.05 -9.80
C GLY A 17 2.67 -4.36 -8.94
N GLY A 18 3.16 -5.07 -7.91
CA GLY A 18 4.19 -4.58 -7.02
C GLY A 18 4.55 -5.59 -5.97
N ARG A 19 5.28 -5.17 -4.98
CA ARG A 19 5.72 -6.00 -3.86
C ARG A 19 4.87 -5.73 -2.64
N VAL A 20 4.58 -6.77 -1.85
CA VAL A 20 3.90 -6.64 -0.55
C VAL A 20 4.92 -7.01 0.53
N VAL A 21 5.13 -6.10 1.48
CA VAL A 21 6.08 -6.29 2.58
C VAL A 21 5.35 -6.11 3.90
N LEU A 22 5.54 -7.06 4.82
CA LEU A 22 5.01 -6.99 6.16
C LEU A 22 6.11 -6.54 7.11
N THR A 23 5.82 -5.58 7.99
CA THR A 23 6.75 -5.24 9.07
C THR A 23 6.84 -6.40 10.05
N GLN A 24 7.90 -6.41 10.87
CA GLN A 24 8.08 -7.48 11.84
C GLN A 24 6.90 -7.59 12.81
N GLY A 25 6.33 -6.47 13.24
CA GLY A 25 5.18 -6.47 14.14
C GLY A 25 3.94 -7.14 13.56
N ILE A 26 3.78 -7.11 12.24
CA ILE A 26 2.70 -7.81 11.53
C ILE A 26 3.09 -9.25 11.25
N ASN A 27 4.32 -9.48 10.83
CA ASN A 27 4.78 -10.81 10.39
C ASN A 27 4.78 -11.85 11.52
N VAL A 28 4.88 -11.43 12.79
CA VAL A 28 4.84 -12.33 13.94
C VAL A 28 3.41 -12.71 14.36
N LYS A 29 2.38 -12.12 13.76
CA LYS A 29 0.99 -12.44 14.08
C LYS A 29 0.60 -13.80 13.50
N MET A 30 -0.50 -14.34 14.02
CA MET A 30 -1.05 -15.61 13.50
C MET A 30 -1.46 -15.46 12.04
N PRO A 31 -1.31 -16.50 11.20
CA PRO A 31 -1.68 -16.41 9.79
C PRO A 31 -3.12 -15.94 9.54
N LYS A 32 -4.07 -16.33 10.38
CA LYS A 32 -5.46 -15.87 10.25
C LYS A 32 -5.59 -14.36 10.49
N ASP A 33 -4.80 -13.81 11.40
CA ASP A 33 -4.81 -12.37 11.68
C ASP A 33 -4.16 -11.59 10.55
N ILE A 34 -3.06 -12.09 10.01
CA ILE A 34 -2.40 -11.49 8.84
C ILE A 34 -3.37 -11.46 7.66
N ALA A 35 -4.09 -12.55 7.39
CA ALA A 35 -5.07 -12.61 6.31
C ALA A 35 -6.19 -11.60 6.50
N ARG A 36 -6.69 -11.44 7.72
CA ARG A 36 -7.75 -10.45 8.04
C ARG A 36 -7.25 -9.02 7.90
N ILE A 37 -6.02 -8.75 8.34
CA ILE A 37 -5.39 -7.42 8.19
C ILE A 37 -5.24 -7.09 6.71
N LEU A 38 -4.72 -8.02 5.90
CA LEU A 38 -4.58 -7.81 4.45
C LEU A 38 -5.94 -7.58 3.79
N ALA A 39 -6.99 -8.30 4.21
CA ALA A 39 -8.34 -8.08 3.69
C ALA A 39 -8.83 -6.65 3.99
N LYS A 40 -8.54 -6.12 5.17
CA LYS A 40 -8.88 -4.73 5.53
C LYS A 40 -8.10 -3.72 4.69
N VAL A 41 -6.83 -3.99 4.40
CA VAL A 41 -6.02 -3.15 3.49
C VAL A 41 -6.61 -3.15 2.09
N ARG A 42 -6.95 -4.32 1.57
CA ARG A 42 -7.52 -4.47 0.21
C ARG A 42 -8.86 -3.76 0.06
N ASN A 43 -9.68 -3.74 1.11
CA ASN A 43 -11.02 -3.17 1.08
C ASN A 43 -11.09 -1.77 1.69
N PHE A 44 -9.97 -1.19 2.06
CA PHE A 44 -9.92 0.15 2.66
C PHE A 44 -10.42 1.19 1.67
N ASN A 45 -11.32 2.07 2.13
CA ASN A 45 -11.88 3.13 1.29
C ASN A 45 -12.12 4.45 2.06
N ASN A 46 -11.65 4.55 3.29
CA ASN A 46 -11.85 5.74 4.11
C ASN A 46 -10.77 6.81 3.85
N PHE A 47 -10.75 7.31 2.61
CA PHE A 47 -9.79 8.33 2.20
C PHE A 47 -10.35 9.72 2.46
N THR A 48 -9.56 10.56 3.13
CA THR A 48 -9.93 11.93 3.47
C THR A 48 -8.78 12.87 3.05
N LYS A 49 -9.03 14.18 3.10
CA LYS A 49 -7.97 15.15 2.84
C LYS A 49 -6.83 15.06 3.84
N ALA A 50 -7.11 14.61 5.08
CA ALA A 50 -6.10 14.47 6.12
C ALA A 50 -5.14 13.31 5.87
N ASN A 51 -5.65 12.14 5.41
CA ASN A 51 -4.82 10.95 5.17
C ASN A 51 -4.43 10.78 3.71
N ASP A 52 -5.08 11.49 2.79
CA ASP A 52 -4.85 11.35 1.35
C ASP A 52 -4.88 12.74 0.67
N PRO A 53 -3.96 13.64 1.05
CA PRO A 53 -4.01 15.04 0.58
C PRO A 53 -3.84 15.19 -0.93
N TYR A 54 -3.19 14.25 -1.59
CA TYR A 54 -2.94 14.31 -3.04
C TYR A 54 -3.84 13.38 -3.85
N GLY A 55 -4.76 12.67 -3.19
CA GLY A 55 -5.67 11.75 -3.88
C GLY A 55 -4.98 10.54 -4.51
N GLU A 56 -3.85 10.11 -3.98
CA GLU A 56 -3.09 8.99 -4.54
C GLU A 56 -3.51 7.63 -4.00
N HIS A 57 -4.27 7.58 -2.92
CA HIS A 57 -4.65 6.34 -2.22
C HIS A 57 -3.43 5.49 -1.84
N ASP A 58 -2.42 6.14 -1.23
CA ASP A 58 -1.14 5.52 -0.92
C ASP A 58 -0.91 5.29 0.58
N PHE A 59 -1.88 5.64 1.41
CA PHE A 59 -1.74 5.52 2.86
C PHE A 59 -3.11 5.36 3.53
N GLY A 60 -3.14 4.58 4.60
CA GLY A 60 -4.33 4.48 5.44
C GLY A 60 -4.01 3.80 6.76
N SER A 61 -4.97 3.84 7.67
CA SER A 61 -4.87 3.15 8.94
C SER A 61 -6.24 2.66 9.39
N PHE A 62 -6.24 1.62 10.22
CA PHE A 62 -7.46 1.08 10.82
C PHE A 62 -7.11 0.38 12.12
N ASP A 63 -8.11 0.12 12.94
CA ASP A 63 -7.94 -0.61 14.19
C ASP A 63 -8.22 -2.10 13.98
N TYR A 64 -7.38 -2.94 14.56
CA TYR A 64 -7.56 -4.38 14.56
C TYR A 64 -7.15 -4.94 15.92
N ASN A 65 -8.12 -5.55 16.62
CA ASN A 65 -7.91 -6.13 17.95
C ASN A 65 -7.24 -5.16 18.94
N GLY A 66 -7.66 -3.90 18.91
CA GLY A 66 -7.14 -2.86 19.81
C GLY A 66 -5.82 -2.25 19.40
N GLU A 67 -5.25 -2.67 18.28
CA GLU A 67 -4.03 -2.08 17.73
C GLU A 67 -4.35 -1.23 16.51
N LYS A 68 -3.64 -0.12 16.34
CA LYS A 68 -3.72 0.68 15.13
C LYS A 68 -2.75 0.10 14.09
N ILE A 69 -3.30 -0.27 12.95
CA ILE A 69 -2.53 -0.84 11.84
C ILE A 69 -2.43 0.22 10.75
N TYR A 70 -1.22 0.41 10.25
CA TYR A 70 -0.93 1.35 9.16
C TYR A 70 -0.53 0.57 7.91
N TRP A 71 -0.91 1.10 6.76
CA TRP A 71 -0.41 0.62 5.48
C TRP A 71 0.00 1.83 4.63
N LYS A 72 0.97 1.60 3.75
CA LYS A 72 1.41 2.63 2.81
C LYS A 72 1.93 1.97 1.54
N ILE A 73 1.97 2.74 0.46
CA ILE A 73 2.59 2.35 -0.79
C ILE A 73 3.73 3.33 -1.06
N ASP A 74 4.93 2.80 -1.21
CA ASP A 74 6.11 3.56 -1.57
C ASP A 74 6.46 3.34 -3.04
N TYR A 75 7.09 4.33 -3.65
CA TYR A 75 7.45 4.34 -5.07
C TYR A 75 8.96 4.38 -5.19
N TYR A 76 9.56 3.26 -5.57
CA TYR A 76 11.00 3.17 -5.77
C TYR A 76 11.34 3.11 -7.24
N ASP A 77 12.58 3.48 -7.59
CA ASP A 77 13.11 3.23 -8.92
C ASP A 77 13.36 1.72 -9.10
N LYS A 78 13.78 1.30 -10.29
CA LYS A 78 13.96 -0.13 -10.57
C LYS A 78 15.10 -0.78 -9.79
N SER A 79 16.01 0.01 -9.22
CA SER A 79 17.09 -0.48 -8.36
C SER A 79 16.69 -0.59 -6.89
N TYR A 80 15.54 -0.07 -6.47
CA TYR A 80 15.09 0.04 -5.08
C TYR A 80 16.01 0.90 -4.20
N GLN A 81 16.86 1.73 -4.79
CA GLN A 81 17.80 2.57 -4.05
C GLN A 81 17.31 4.01 -3.88
N HIS A 82 16.49 4.48 -4.79
CA HIS A 82 15.97 5.85 -4.80
C HIS A 82 14.47 5.85 -5.06
N LEU A 83 13.82 6.96 -4.76
CA LEU A 83 12.40 7.15 -5.12
C LEU A 83 12.26 7.28 -6.63
N SER A 84 11.13 6.82 -7.16
CA SER A 84 10.83 6.92 -8.58
C SER A 84 10.69 8.38 -9.01
N GLU A 85 11.22 8.72 -10.18
CA GLU A 85 11.05 10.04 -10.77
C GLU A 85 9.63 10.30 -11.26
N ASN A 86 8.90 9.25 -11.62
CA ASN A 86 7.51 9.35 -12.06
C ASN A 86 6.69 8.14 -11.61
N PRO A 87 6.05 8.23 -10.42
CA PRO A 87 5.25 7.12 -9.89
C PRO A 87 4.07 6.70 -10.76
N ALA A 88 3.65 7.53 -11.72
CA ALA A 88 2.60 7.18 -12.67
C ALA A 88 3.10 6.28 -13.80
N ASN A 89 4.41 6.14 -13.95
CA ASN A 89 5.00 5.30 -15.00
C ASN A 89 5.41 3.94 -14.42
N PRO A 90 4.65 2.86 -14.67
CA PRO A 90 4.97 1.54 -14.12
C PRO A 90 6.26 0.94 -14.70
N ASN A 91 6.73 1.43 -15.85
CA ASN A 91 7.95 0.93 -16.47
C ASN A 91 9.22 1.33 -15.71
N ILE A 92 9.18 2.42 -14.94
CA ILE A 92 10.34 2.92 -14.18
C ILE A 92 10.08 2.92 -12.67
N THR A 93 8.95 2.37 -12.22
CA THR A 93 8.54 2.41 -10.81
C THR A 93 8.30 0.99 -10.29
N ASN A 94 8.96 0.67 -9.17
CA ASN A 94 8.63 -0.48 -8.35
C ASN A 94 7.77 -0.01 -7.18
N ARG A 95 6.52 -0.46 -7.12
CA ARG A 95 5.63 -0.17 -6.00
C ARG A 95 5.80 -1.20 -4.90
N VAL A 96 5.82 -0.71 -3.67
CA VAL A 96 5.92 -1.56 -2.47
C VAL A 96 4.80 -1.19 -1.51
N LEU A 97 3.92 -2.16 -1.26
CA LEU A 97 2.81 -2.04 -0.32
C LEU A 97 3.23 -2.48 1.08
#